data_3855e4e2a7ed3c0127b0078691d6d910
#
_entry.id   3855e4e2a7ed3c0127b0078691d6d910
#
_cell.length_a   1.000
_cell.length_b   1.000
_cell.length_c   1.000
_cell.angle_alpha   90.00
_cell.angle_beta   90.00
_cell.angle_gamma   90.00
#
_symmetry.space_group_name_H-M   'P 1'
#
loop_
_entity.id
_entity.type
_entity.pdbx_description
1 polymer ?
#
loop_
_entity_poly.entity_id
_entity_poly.type
_entity_poly.pdbx_seq_one_letter_code
_entity_poly.pdbx_strand_id
1 'polypeptide(L)'
;MTTLITQTAPIANNTHGGRAKCLQRLVRLDLPVPRTGALPFDTVLDIARGQTPDIQKIADEFPHDALLCVRPSSQDPDWGGPGAVVNIGMNDARYEFYCAQMGEGPASALYTRFVQSYAVNIARLDPDMFDDVVGDGCEALEASLRAYALETEESFPQDRVTQLTAVLSSMARAWEGTSARLLRQAKGAPADAGLGLVVQQMVFGV
;
A
#
# COMPACT_ATOMS: atom_id res chain seq x y z
N MET A 1 -3.70 -5.36 15.84
CA MET A 1 -4.48 -4.10 15.98
C MET A 1 -3.60 -2.94 15.47
N THR A 2 -4.14 -2.00 14.68
CA THR A 2 -3.38 -0.87 14.15
C THR A 2 -3.10 0.16 15.25
N THR A 3 -1.89 0.70 15.28
CA THR A 3 -1.47 1.75 16.21
C THR A 3 -1.22 3.04 15.44
N LEU A 4 -1.98 4.10 15.72
CA LEU A 4 -1.68 5.43 15.19
C LEU A 4 -0.32 5.90 15.69
N ILE A 5 0.51 6.42 14.79
CA ILE A 5 1.82 6.95 15.12
C ILE A 5 1.65 8.34 15.73
N THR A 6 1.84 8.43 17.05
CA THR A 6 1.87 9.66 17.85
C THR A 6 3.19 9.75 18.60
N GLN A 7 3.46 10.87 19.25
CA GLN A 7 4.67 11.03 20.07
C GLN A 7 4.82 9.95 21.14
N THR A 8 3.70 9.51 21.74
CA THR A 8 3.65 8.55 22.87
C THR A 8 3.26 7.13 22.48
N ALA A 9 2.92 6.88 21.21
CA ALA A 9 2.50 5.56 20.76
C ALA A 9 3.58 4.49 21.04
N PRO A 10 3.21 3.26 21.41
CA PRO A 10 4.16 2.18 21.73
C PRO A 10 4.76 1.54 20.47
N ILE A 11 5.46 2.33 19.66
CA ILE A 11 6.12 1.89 18.43
C ILE A 11 7.57 1.48 18.73
N ALA A 12 7.91 0.23 18.43
CA ALA A 12 9.26 -0.28 18.58
C ALA A 12 9.75 -0.96 17.30
N ASN A 13 11.07 -0.95 17.07
CA ASN A 13 11.68 -1.53 15.87
C ASN A 13 11.45 -3.04 15.77
N ASN A 14 11.48 -3.73 16.90
CA ASN A 14 11.29 -5.19 16.99
C ASN A 14 9.82 -5.64 16.93
N THR A 15 8.86 -4.71 16.85
CA THR A 15 7.43 -5.03 16.76
C THR A 15 6.77 -4.38 15.55
N HIS A 16 7.21 -3.19 15.12
CA HIS A 16 6.60 -2.42 14.04
C HIS A 16 7.58 -2.09 12.90
N GLY A 17 8.87 -2.39 13.08
CA GLY A 17 9.92 -2.15 12.11
C GLY A 17 10.49 -0.73 12.09
N GLY A 18 11.57 -0.59 11.33
CA GLY A 18 12.38 0.63 11.28
C GLY A 18 11.65 1.84 10.71
N ARG A 19 10.81 1.64 9.67
CA ARG A 19 10.04 2.73 9.05
C ARG A 19 9.04 3.35 10.01
N ALA A 20 8.24 2.53 10.71
CA ALA A 20 7.29 3.01 11.70
C ALA A 20 8.02 3.77 12.83
N LYS A 21 9.16 3.25 13.27
CA LYS A 21 9.98 3.89 14.30
C LYS A 21 10.59 5.22 13.83
N CYS A 22 11.04 5.28 12.58
CA CYS A 22 11.55 6.51 11.97
C CYS A 22 10.45 7.59 11.90
N LEU A 23 9.26 7.23 11.41
CA LEU A 23 8.12 8.15 11.35
C LEU A 23 7.74 8.67 12.74
N GLN A 24 7.73 7.81 13.77
CA GLN A 24 7.51 8.25 15.14
C GLN A 24 8.58 9.24 15.61
N ARG A 25 9.85 9.03 15.25
CA ARG A 25 10.92 9.96 15.57
C ARG A 25 10.68 11.35 14.94
N LEU A 26 10.24 11.39 13.69
CA LEU A 26 9.89 12.66 13.03
C LEU A 26 8.73 13.36 13.75
N VAL A 27 7.67 12.63 14.14
CA VAL A 27 6.55 13.18 14.93
C VAL A 27 7.02 13.74 16.28
N ARG A 28 7.97 13.08 16.94
CA ARG A 28 8.56 13.55 18.21
C ARG A 28 9.41 14.82 18.06
N LEU A 29 9.91 15.05 16.86
CA LEU A 29 10.67 16.28 16.50
C LEU A 29 9.75 17.37 15.95
N ASP A 30 8.43 17.23 16.10
CA ASP A 30 7.40 18.13 15.60
C ASP A 30 7.50 18.40 14.08
N LEU A 31 8.08 17.46 13.34
CA LEU A 31 8.10 17.52 11.88
C LEU A 31 6.74 17.07 11.30
N PRO A 32 6.30 17.70 10.20
CA PRO A 32 5.03 17.36 9.58
C PRO A 32 5.08 15.93 8.99
N VAL A 33 4.36 15.01 9.61
CA VAL A 33 4.17 13.64 9.13
C VAL A 33 2.68 13.45 8.85
N PRO A 34 2.29 13.01 7.64
CA PRO A 34 0.91 12.70 7.34
C PRO A 34 0.36 11.65 8.30
N ARG A 35 -0.95 11.67 8.53
CA ARG A 35 -1.62 10.70 9.40
C ARG A 35 -1.20 9.29 9.05
N THR A 36 -0.72 8.54 10.02
CA THR A 36 -0.07 7.24 9.81
C THR A 36 -0.49 6.24 10.87
N GLY A 37 -0.90 5.05 10.42
CA GLY A 37 -1.13 3.88 11.25
C GLY A 37 -0.05 2.83 11.00
N ALA A 38 0.38 2.13 12.05
CA ALA A 38 1.33 1.04 11.97
C ALA A 38 0.68 -0.28 12.40
N LEU A 39 0.84 -1.32 11.60
CA LEU A 39 0.47 -2.69 11.91
C LEU A 39 1.71 -3.42 12.41
N PRO A 40 1.66 -4.02 13.61
CA PRO A 40 2.78 -4.78 14.14
C PRO A 40 2.97 -6.13 13.42
N PHE A 41 4.13 -6.73 13.61
CA PHE A 41 4.54 -7.99 12.96
C PHE A 41 3.52 -9.11 13.16
N ASP A 42 3.01 -9.28 14.39
CA ASP A 42 2.02 -10.32 14.69
C ASP A 42 0.73 -10.13 13.87
N THR A 43 0.22 -8.91 13.78
CA THR A 43 -0.97 -8.61 12.97
C THR A 43 -0.72 -8.89 11.48
N VAL A 44 0.45 -8.54 10.95
CA VAL A 44 0.79 -8.82 9.54
C VAL A 44 0.95 -10.32 9.30
N LEU A 45 1.54 -11.05 10.23
CA LEU A 45 1.64 -12.50 10.17
C LEU A 45 0.25 -13.17 10.18
N ASP A 46 -0.66 -12.69 11.01
CA ASP A 46 -2.04 -13.16 11.07
C ASP A 46 -2.76 -12.91 9.74
N ILE A 47 -2.58 -11.73 9.13
CA ILE A 47 -3.09 -11.43 7.77
C ILE A 47 -2.52 -12.42 6.74
N ALA A 48 -1.22 -12.71 6.78
CA ALA A 48 -0.61 -13.67 5.87
C ALA A 48 -1.21 -15.08 5.99
N ARG A 49 -1.66 -15.44 7.21
CA ARG A 49 -2.34 -16.71 7.53
C ARG A 49 -3.85 -16.69 7.21
N GLY A 50 -4.37 -15.59 6.69
CA GLY A 50 -5.78 -15.44 6.34
C GLY A 50 -6.69 -14.95 7.47
N GLN A 51 -6.13 -14.52 8.60
CA GLN A 51 -6.87 -13.90 9.70
C GLN A 51 -6.95 -12.39 9.47
N THR A 52 -7.98 -11.94 8.79
CA THR A 52 -8.14 -10.52 8.44
C THR A 52 -8.63 -9.74 9.67
N PRO A 53 -7.89 -8.72 10.13
CA PRO A 53 -8.38 -7.80 11.15
C PRO A 53 -9.53 -6.96 10.59
N ASP A 54 -10.18 -6.19 11.43
CA ASP A 54 -11.21 -5.23 11.01
C ASP A 54 -10.57 -4.11 10.19
N ILE A 55 -10.54 -4.29 8.86
CA ILE A 55 -9.94 -3.34 7.90
C ILE A 55 -10.77 -2.06 7.83
N GLN A 56 -12.08 -2.15 7.99
CA GLN A 56 -12.94 -0.96 8.07
C GLN A 56 -12.45 -0.03 9.18
N LYS A 57 -12.18 -0.57 10.35
CA LYS A 57 -11.67 0.21 11.49
C LYS A 57 -10.30 0.83 11.20
N ILE A 58 -9.45 0.15 10.41
CA ILE A 58 -8.17 0.74 9.96
C ILE A 58 -8.42 1.90 9.00
N ALA A 59 -9.34 1.73 8.06
CA ALA A 59 -9.69 2.76 7.08
C ALA A 59 -10.33 4.00 7.76
N ASP A 60 -11.15 3.80 8.77
CA ASP A 60 -11.84 4.87 9.52
C ASP A 60 -10.87 5.75 10.34
N GLU A 61 -9.64 5.29 10.57
CA GLU A 61 -8.60 6.12 11.17
C GLU A 61 -8.14 7.26 10.26
N PHE A 62 -8.51 7.26 8.98
CA PHE A 62 -8.09 8.26 7.98
C PHE A 62 -9.30 9.03 7.45
N PRO A 63 -9.11 10.30 7.01
CA PRO A 63 -10.17 11.03 6.34
C PRO A 63 -10.80 10.20 5.22
N HIS A 64 -12.10 10.29 5.10
CA HIS A 64 -12.85 9.45 4.15
C HIS A 64 -12.44 9.70 2.70
N ASP A 65 -12.00 10.91 2.41
CA ASP A 65 -11.57 11.37 1.10
C ASP A 65 -10.08 11.22 0.83
N ALA A 66 -9.29 10.81 1.81
CA ALA A 66 -7.85 10.63 1.64
C ALA A 66 -7.52 9.39 0.81
N LEU A 67 -6.57 9.54 -0.12
CA LEU A 67 -5.84 8.41 -0.67
C LEU A 67 -4.83 7.90 0.35
N LEU A 68 -4.60 6.60 0.33
CA LEU A 68 -3.68 5.94 1.25
C LEU A 68 -2.51 5.33 0.50
N CYS A 69 -1.40 5.13 1.20
CA CYS A 69 -0.35 4.23 0.77
C CYS A 69 -0.05 3.20 1.84
N VAL A 70 0.35 2.00 1.43
CA VAL A 70 0.86 0.96 2.31
C VAL A 70 2.33 0.73 2.00
N ARG A 71 3.15 0.74 3.03
CA ARG A 71 4.61 0.61 2.93
C ARG A 71 5.13 -0.45 3.88
N PRO A 72 6.09 -1.30 3.45
CA PRO A 72 6.72 -2.29 4.32
C PRO A 72 7.56 -1.62 5.41
N SER A 73 7.59 -2.22 6.58
CA SER A 73 8.35 -1.76 7.74
C SER A 73 9.01 -2.96 8.43
N SER A 74 10.08 -3.47 7.85
CA SER A 74 10.96 -4.48 8.45
C SER A 74 11.90 -3.84 9.50
N GLN A 75 12.57 -4.65 10.29
CA GLN A 75 13.60 -4.16 11.22
C GLN A 75 14.78 -3.54 10.48
N ASP A 76 15.16 -4.14 9.36
CA ASP A 76 16.23 -3.68 8.49
C ASP A 76 15.71 -3.55 7.04
N PRO A 77 15.82 -2.37 6.41
CA PRO A 77 15.37 -2.15 5.04
C PRO A 77 16.16 -2.95 4.00
N ASP A 78 17.38 -3.34 4.30
CA ASP A 78 18.27 -4.04 3.38
C ASP A 78 17.87 -5.51 3.17
N TRP A 79 17.05 -6.06 4.07
CA TRP A 79 16.49 -7.41 3.88
C TRP A 79 15.56 -7.53 2.68
N GLY A 80 15.10 -6.39 2.14
CA GLY A 80 14.11 -6.34 1.08
C GLY A 80 12.68 -6.48 1.60
N GLY A 81 11.76 -6.74 0.70
CA GLY A 81 10.33 -6.87 1.03
C GLY A 81 9.44 -6.45 -0.14
N PRO A 82 8.13 -6.50 0.04
CA PRO A 82 7.18 -6.04 -0.98
C PRO A 82 7.37 -4.55 -1.26
N GLY A 83 7.10 -4.13 -2.50
CA GLY A 83 7.06 -2.72 -2.86
C GLY A 83 5.95 -1.96 -2.14
N ALA A 84 6.08 -0.64 -2.07
CA ALA A 84 4.99 0.21 -1.58
C ALA A 84 3.85 0.25 -2.60
N VAL A 85 2.61 0.23 -2.11
CA VAL A 85 1.41 0.46 -2.93
C VAL A 85 0.84 1.82 -2.57
N VAL A 86 0.65 2.67 -3.57
CA VAL A 86 0.19 4.06 -3.42
C VAL A 86 -1.19 4.24 -4.07
N ASN A 87 -1.83 5.37 -3.79
CA ASN A 87 -3.13 5.77 -4.35
C ASN A 87 -4.30 4.83 -3.99
N ILE A 88 -4.21 4.07 -2.90
CA ILE A 88 -5.31 3.22 -2.42
C ILE A 88 -6.49 4.11 -2.03
N GLY A 89 -7.67 3.79 -2.49
CA GLY A 89 -8.87 4.60 -2.40
C GLY A 89 -9.19 5.35 -3.70
N MET A 90 -8.29 5.31 -4.70
CA MET A 90 -8.60 5.83 -6.04
C MET A 90 -9.65 4.96 -6.70
N ASN A 91 -10.69 5.59 -7.21
CA ASN A 91 -11.83 5.01 -7.88
C ASN A 91 -12.47 6.07 -8.80
N ASP A 92 -13.53 5.73 -9.51
CA ASP A 92 -14.14 6.63 -10.49
C ASP A 92 -14.63 7.95 -9.86
N ALA A 93 -15.27 7.89 -8.69
CA ALA A 93 -15.71 9.11 -7.99
C ALA A 93 -14.53 9.98 -7.51
N ARG A 94 -13.42 9.38 -7.11
CA ARG A 94 -12.19 10.10 -6.74
C ARG A 94 -11.48 10.65 -7.96
N TYR A 95 -11.53 9.95 -9.08
CA TYR A 95 -10.99 10.44 -10.32
C TYR A 95 -11.67 11.76 -10.74
N GLU A 96 -13.00 11.81 -10.72
CA GLU A 96 -13.75 13.04 -11.00
C GLU A 96 -13.35 14.19 -10.04
N PHE A 97 -13.24 13.88 -8.74
CA PHE A 97 -12.81 14.86 -7.74
C PHE A 97 -11.40 15.40 -8.05
N TYR A 98 -10.42 14.53 -8.35
CA TYR A 98 -9.06 14.97 -8.66
C TYR A 98 -8.94 15.66 -10.02
N CYS A 99 -9.77 15.31 -11.01
CA CYS A 99 -9.87 16.07 -12.26
C CYS A 99 -10.24 17.53 -11.99
N ALA A 100 -11.19 17.77 -11.09
CA ALA A 100 -11.58 19.13 -10.71
C ALA A 100 -10.50 19.88 -9.92
N GLN A 101 -9.64 19.18 -9.17
CA GLN A 101 -8.60 19.78 -8.32
C GLN A 101 -7.30 20.08 -9.06
N MET A 102 -6.82 19.16 -9.88
CA MET A 102 -5.49 19.23 -10.48
C MET A 102 -5.47 19.07 -12.01
N GLY A 103 -6.66 18.95 -12.62
CA GLY A 103 -6.80 18.70 -14.05
C GLY A 103 -6.78 17.19 -14.39
N GLU A 104 -7.27 16.90 -15.59
CA GLU A 104 -7.50 15.53 -16.07
C GLU A 104 -6.19 14.72 -16.20
N GLY A 105 -5.15 15.30 -16.79
CA GLY A 105 -3.87 14.60 -17.01
C GLY A 105 -3.23 14.06 -15.73
N PRO A 106 -2.97 14.89 -14.71
CA PRO A 106 -2.44 14.42 -13.41
C PRO A 106 -3.38 13.42 -12.71
N ALA A 107 -4.70 13.63 -12.75
CA ALA A 107 -5.67 12.71 -12.14
C ALA A 107 -5.65 11.34 -12.82
N SER A 108 -5.64 11.31 -14.16
CA SER A 108 -5.51 10.07 -14.94
C SER A 108 -4.21 9.34 -14.63
N ALA A 109 -3.09 10.06 -14.54
CA ALA A 109 -1.79 9.46 -14.20
C ALA A 109 -1.79 8.82 -12.80
N LEU A 110 -2.46 9.42 -11.81
CA LEU A 110 -2.62 8.84 -10.47
C LEU A 110 -3.42 7.53 -10.52
N TYR A 111 -4.55 7.53 -11.24
CA TYR A 111 -5.42 6.36 -11.31
C TYR A 111 -4.78 5.25 -12.14
N THR A 112 -4.21 5.55 -13.29
CA THR A 112 -3.48 4.59 -14.13
C THR A 112 -2.38 3.89 -13.33
N ARG A 113 -1.54 4.66 -12.61
CA ARG A 113 -0.48 4.10 -11.78
C ARG A 113 -1.03 3.16 -10.70
N PHE A 114 -2.17 3.49 -10.11
CA PHE A 114 -2.78 2.63 -9.11
C PHE A 114 -3.33 1.34 -9.73
N VAL A 115 -4.05 1.42 -10.85
CA VAL A 115 -4.58 0.25 -11.58
C VAL A 115 -3.45 -0.70 -11.97
N GLN A 116 -2.40 -0.20 -12.60
CA GLN A 116 -1.24 -1.01 -13.01
C GLN A 116 -0.51 -1.62 -11.81
N SER A 117 -0.24 -0.82 -10.78
CA SER A 117 0.39 -1.33 -9.56
C SER A 117 -0.46 -2.38 -8.85
N TYR A 118 -1.78 -2.20 -8.82
CA TYR A 118 -2.70 -3.16 -8.23
C TYR A 118 -2.75 -4.46 -9.06
N ALA A 119 -2.85 -4.36 -10.36
CA ALA A 119 -2.84 -5.50 -11.27
C ALA A 119 -1.59 -6.39 -11.05
N VAL A 120 -0.41 -5.78 -11.07
CA VAL A 120 0.86 -6.51 -10.97
C VAL A 120 1.09 -7.02 -9.53
N ASN A 121 0.95 -6.16 -8.53
CA ASN A 121 1.35 -6.51 -7.15
C ASN A 121 0.28 -7.25 -6.36
N ILE A 122 -1.00 -7.07 -6.71
CA ILE A 122 -2.13 -7.62 -5.96
C ILE A 122 -2.80 -8.76 -6.74
N ALA A 123 -3.24 -8.50 -7.97
CA ALA A 123 -3.84 -9.51 -8.83
C ALA A 123 -2.83 -10.49 -9.44
N ARG A 124 -1.51 -10.18 -9.33
CA ARG A 124 -0.40 -11.03 -9.83
C ARG A 124 -0.41 -11.22 -11.34
N LEU A 125 -0.88 -10.23 -12.05
CA LEU A 125 -0.85 -10.20 -13.51
C LEU A 125 0.54 -9.88 -14.03
N ASP A 126 0.80 -10.25 -15.30
CA ASP A 126 2.06 -9.98 -15.96
C ASP A 126 2.19 -8.45 -16.19
N PRO A 127 3.28 -7.80 -15.76
CA PRO A 127 3.50 -6.39 -16.05
C PRO A 127 3.55 -6.06 -17.54
N ASP A 128 3.99 -7.00 -18.39
CA ASP A 128 4.12 -6.81 -19.84
C ASP A 128 2.77 -6.52 -20.52
N MET A 129 1.64 -6.85 -19.88
CA MET A 129 0.30 -6.49 -20.36
C MET A 129 0.07 -4.98 -20.48
N PHE A 130 0.90 -4.16 -19.84
CA PHE A 130 0.81 -2.70 -19.89
C PHE A 130 1.85 -2.07 -20.81
N ASP A 131 2.74 -2.84 -21.46
CA ASP A 131 3.79 -2.30 -22.34
C ASP A 131 3.21 -1.59 -23.56
N ASP A 132 2.06 -2.06 -24.05
CA ASP A 132 1.32 -1.47 -25.17
C ASP A 132 0.36 -0.34 -24.74
N VAL A 133 0.28 -0.01 -23.45
CA VAL A 133 -0.51 1.12 -22.97
C VAL A 133 0.24 2.41 -23.31
N VAL A 134 0.10 2.83 -24.57
CA VAL A 134 0.68 4.06 -25.08
C VAL A 134 -0.31 5.20 -24.89
N GLY A 135 0.20 6.34 -24.47
CA GLY A 135 -0.58 7.55 -24.28
C GLY A 135 -0.44 8.09 -22.85
N ASP A 136 -0.94 9.28 -22.67
CA ASP A 136 -1.08 9.95 -21.39
C ASP A 136 -2.56 10.30 -21.16
N GLY A 137 -2.90 10.62 -19.94
CA GLY A 137 -4.27 11.04 -19.62
C GLY A 137 -5.30 9.90 -19.63
N CYS A 138 -6.51 10.21 -20.11
CA CYS A 138 -7.66 9.30 -20.08
C CYS A 138 -7.46 8.02 -20.87
N GLU A 139 -6.79 8.09 -22.02
CA GLU A 139 -6.62 6.94 -22.90
C GLU A 139 -5.81 5.83 -22.22
N ALA A 140 -4.73 6.19 -21.54
CA ALA A 140 -3.92 5.24 -20.77
C ALA A 140 -4.70 4.64 -19.59
N LEU A 141 -5.54 5.45 -18.92
CA LEU A 141 -6.39 4.98 -17.83
C LEU A 141 -7.42 3.97 -18.34
N GLU A 142 -8.16 4.31 -19.40
CA GLU A 142 -9.17 3.41 -19.98
C GLU A 142 -8.54 2.11 -20.50
N ALA A 143 -7.37 2.19 -21.14
CA ALA A 143 -6.64 1.02 -21.61
C ALA A 143 -6.22 0.12 -20.43
N SER A 144 -5.71 0.71 -19.33
CA SER A 144 -5.29 -0.04 -18.15
C SER A 144 -6.48 -0.70 -17.43
N LEU A 145 -7.61 0.00 -17.27
CA LEU A 145 -8.84 -0.56 -16.69
C LEU A 145 -9.39 -1.70 -17.54
N ARG A 146 -9.37 -1.55 -18.86
CA ARG A 146 -9.82 -2.57 -19.81
C ARG A 146 -8.92 -3.81 -19.78
N ALA A 147 -7.60 -3.61 -19.77
CA ALA A 147 -6.63 -4.71 -19.65
C ALA A 147 -6.84 -5.48 -18.33
N TYR A 148 -6.99 -4.77 -17.20
CA TYR A 148 -7.30 -5.39 -15.93
C TYR A 148 -8.58 -6.24 -15.97
N ALA A 149 -9.67 -5.68 -16.50
CA ALA A 149 -10.96 -6.37 -16.58
C ALA A 149 -10.93 -7.59 -17.51
N LEU A 150 -10.14 -7.53 -18.58
CA LEU A 150 -9.99 -8.65 -19.51
C LEU A 150 -9.26 -9.83 -18.86
N GLU A 151 -8.19 -9.56 -18.11
CA GLU A 151 -7.37 -10.61 -17.49
C GLU A 151 -7.97 -11.18 -16.21
N THR A 152 -8.73 -10.39 -15.45
CA THR A 152 -9.34 -10.84 -14.20
C THR A 152 -10.78 -11.31 -14.34
N GLU A 153 -11.43 -11.02 -15.47
CA GLU A 153 -12.88 -11.18 -15.68
C GLU A 153 -13.74 -10.37 -14.68
N GLU A 154 -13.11 -9.39 -13.99
CA GLU A 154 -13.73 -8.55 -12.97
C GLU A 154 -13.45 -7.07 -13.25
N SER A 155 -14.38 -6.20 -12.85
CA SER A 155 -14.12 -4.75 -12.87
C SER A 155 -13.13 -4.36 -11.77
N PHE A 156 -12.37 -3.29 -12.01
CA PHE A 156 -11.44 -2.77 -11.00
C PHE A 156 -12.18 -2.38 -9.71
N PRO A 157 -11.71 -2.82 -8.52
CA PRO A 157 -12.43 -2.61 -7.27
C PRO A 157 -12.58 -1.11 -6.94
N GLN A 158 -13.81 -0.68 -6.68
CA GLN A 158 -14.16 0.72 -6.42
C GLN A 158 -14.23 1.06 -4.93
N ASP A 159 -14.25 0.05 -4.05
CA ASP A 159 -14.33 0.26 -2.61
C ASP A 159 -12.95 0.30 -1.95
N ARG A 160 -12.69 1.36 -1.18
CA ARG A 160 -11.40 1.60 -0.49
C ARG A 160 -11.03 0.49 0.49
N VAL A 161 -12.02 -0.07 1.20
CA VAL A 161 -11.77 -1.13 2.19
C VAL A 161 -11.41 -2.43 1.49
N THR A 162 -12.07 -2.75 0.41
CA THR A 162 -11.75 -3.89 -0.47
C THR A 162 -10.33 -3.77 -1.03
N GLN A 163 -9.97 -2.61 -1.57
CA GLN A 163 -8.62 -2.33 -2.07
C GLN A 163 -7.57 -2.46 -0.97
N LEU A 164 -7.80 -1.85 0.19
CA LEU A 164 -6.86 -1.91 1.32
C LEU A 164 -6.69 -3.34 1.85
N THR A 165 -7.78 -4.11 1.94
CA THR A 165 -7.76 -5.52 2.35
C THR A 165 -6.87 -6.34 1.41
N ALA A 166 -7.06 -6.19 0.11
CA ALA A 166 -6.29 -6.92 -0.89
C ALA A 166 -4.81 -6.55 -0.84
N VAL A 167 -4.49 -5.26 -0.69
CA VAL A 167 -3.11 -4.75 -0.58
C VAL A 167 -2.42 -5.31 0.67
N LEU A 168 -3.03 -5.20 1.84
CA LEU A 168 -2.46 -5.71 3.10
C LEU A 168 -2.22 -7.22 3.02
N SER A 169 -3.19 -7.97 2.48
CA SER A 169 -3.09 -9.43 2.32
C SER A 169 -1.99 -9.82 1.34
N SER A 170 -1.88 -9.14 0.20
CA SER A 170 -0.84 -9.42 -0.80
C SER A 170 0.56 -9.14 -0.23
N MET A 171 0.76 -7.99 0.41
CA MET A 171 2.06 -7.62 0.99
C MET A 171 2.47 -8.58 2.12
N ALA A 172 1.53 -8.97 2.98
CA ALA A 172 1.79 -9.92 4.05
C ALA A 172 2.20 -11.30 3.51
N ARG A 173 1.46 -11.82 2.53
CA ARG A 173 1.78 -13.11 1.88
C ARG A 173 3.09 -13.06 1.09
N ALA A 174 3.39 -11.95 0.41
CA ALA A 174 4.64 -11.78 -0.31
C ALA A 174 5.86 -11.87 0.61
N TRP A 175 5.77 -11.34 1.83
CA TRP A 175 6.83 -11.47 2.84
C TRP A 175 7.02 -12.92 3.30
N GLU A 176 5.95 -13.67 3.50
CA GLU A 176 5.99 -15.07 3.97
C GLU A 176 6.31 -16.07 2.86
N GLY A 177 6.38 -15.66 1.60
CA GLY A 177 6.70 -16.51 0.47
C GLY A 177 8.11 -17.13 0.59
N THR A 178 8.25 -18.38 0.16
CA THR A 178 9.50 -19.16 0.29
C THR A 178 10.69 -18.44 -0.34
N SER A 179 10.55 -17.96 -1.57
CA SER A 179 11.63 -17.24 -2.28
C SER A 179 12.05 -15.95 -1.55
N ALA A 180 11.07 -15.18 -1.07
CA ALA A 180 11.34 -13.96 -0.31
C ALA A 180 12.06 -14.26 1.01
N ARG A 181 11.69 -15.34 1.69
CA ARG A 181 12.34 -15.80 2.93
C ARG A 181 13.79 -16.19 2.68
N LEU A 182 14.06 -16.99 1.64
CA LEU A 182 15.41 -17.40 1.29
C LEU A 182 16.30 -16.21 0.91
N LEU A 183 15.78 -15.26 0.13
CA LEU A 183 16.50 -14.05 -0.23
C LEU A 183 16.83 -13.18 0.99
N ARG A 184 15.92 -13.05 1.95
CA ARG A 184 16.19 -12.34 3.21
C ARG A 184 17.26 -13.02 4.05
N GLN A 185 17.19 -14.34 4.19
CA GLN A 185 18.20 -15.11 4.93
C GLN A 185 19.58 -14.99 4.30
N ALA A 186 19.68 -14.99 2.97
CA ALA A 186 20.94 -14.74 2.25
C ALA A 186 21.52 -13.35 2.52
N LYS A 187 20.66 -12.38 2.90
CA LYS A 187 21.07 -11.03 3.34
C LYS A 187 21.27 -10.90 4.85
N GLY A 188 21.29 -12.01 5.58
CA GLY A 188 21.55 -12.06 7.01
C GLY A 188 20.32 -11.82 7.90
N ALA A 189 19.11 -11.83 7.35
CA ALA A 189 17.92 -11.74 8.17
C ALA A 189 17.71 -12.99 9.02
N PRO A 190 17.25 -12.85 10.28
CA PRO A 190 16.83 -13.99 11.10
C PRO A 190 15.70 -14.78 10.41
N ALA A 191 15.59 -16.06 10.73
CA ALA A 191 14.56 -16.94 10.15
C ALA A 191 13.13 -16.48 10.50
N ASP A 192 12.98 -15.85 11.65
CA ASP A 192 11.74 -15.30 12.22
C ASP A 192 11.58 -13.78 11.99
N ALA A 193 12.35 -13.21 11.07
CA ALA A 193 12.27 -11.79 10.74
C ALA A 193 10.83 -11.37 10.37
N GLY A 194 10.23 -10.49 11.17
CA GLY A 194 8.87 -10.01 10.98
C GLY A 194 8.77 -8.83 10.02
N LEU A 195 7.57 -8.64 9.47
CA LEU A 195 7.19 -7.48 8.69
C LEU A 195 6.08 -6.70 9.43
N GLY A 196 6.31 -5.41 9.65
CA GLY A 196 5.24 -4.46 9.92
C GLY A 196 4.77 -3.82 8.62
N LEU A 197 3.55 -3.28 8.64
CA LEU A 197 3.04 -2.45 7.55
C LEU A 197 2.66 -1.07 8.08
N VAL A 198 2.96 -0.05 7.30
CA VAL A 198 2.58 1.33 7.58
C VAL A 198 1.52 1.74 6.58
N VAL A 199 0.33 2.09 7.07
CA VAL A 199 -0.74 2.73 6.31
C VAL A 199 -0.64 4.23 6.54
N GLN A 200 -0.49 5.02 5.49
CA GLN A 200 -0.27 6.45 5.61
C GLN A 200 -1.14 7.22 4.62
N GLN A 201 -1.70 8.32 5.08
CA GLN A 201 -2.39 9.28 4.23
C GLN A 201 -1.41 9.87 3.22
N MET A 202 -1.81 9.89 1.95
CA MET A 202 -1.05 10.58 0.92
C MET A 202 -1.27 12.08 0.98
N VAL A 203 -0.20 12.80 0.69
CA VAL A 203 -0.22 14.27 0.49
C VAL A 203 0.45 14.56 -0.83
N PHE A 204 -0.08 15.54 -1.54
CA PHE A 204 0.46 15.98 -2.82
C PHE A 204 1.20 17.31 -2.59
N GLY A 205 2.37 17.44 -3.23
CA GLY A 205 3.08 18.72 -3.29
C GLY A 205 2.28 19.74 -4.12
N VAL A 206 2.27 20.98 -3.70
CA VAL A 206 1.73 22.13 -4.42
C VAL A 206 2.85 22.85 -5.16
#